data_ae1d513768515bbd00e5ff61420e300a
#
_entry.id   ae1d513768515bbd00e5ff61420e300a
#
_cell.length_a   1.000
_cell.length_b   1.000
_cell.length_c   1.000
_cell.angle_alpha   90.00
_cell.angle_beta   90.00
_cell.angle_gamma   90.00
#
_symmetry.space_group_name_H-M   'P 1'
#
loop_
_entity.id
_entity.type
_entity.pdbx_description
1 polymer ?
#
loop_
_entity_poly.entity_id
_entity_poly.type
_entity_poly.pdbx_seq_one_letter_code
_entity_poly.pdbx_strand_id
1 'polypeptide(L)'
;MKGRNTTLFLGHKWENISVEEMVRFFGILLRISLEPRKMGGYESYFSENNTIILASGYSSILRGYNGWAKEIMSLVRFKQIRSAFRPEFHRYDVNDKCYQLRWFIRQFNYMAKKVFYLGPNASFDEGGIAMRSRLCPVRQYNKDKPEKY
;
A
#
# COMPACT_ATOMS: atom_id res chain seq x y z
N MET A 1 -17.32 -31.72 -8.92
CA MET A 1 -16.73 -30.42 -8.49
C MET A 1 -17.43 -29.32 -9.22
N LYS A 2 -18.35 -28.59 -8.56
CA LYS A 2 -19.10 -27.48 -9.15
C LYS A 2 -18.16 -26.27 -9.25
N GLY A 3 -17.99 -25.74 -10.47
CA GLY A 3 -17.17 -24.56 -10.75
C GLY A 3 -17.63 -23.38 -9.89
N ARG A 4 -16.70 -22.85 -9.09
CA ARG A 4 -16.91 -21.60 -8.36
C ARG A 4 -17.11 -20.47 -9.37
N ASN A 5 -18.25 -19.80 -9.28
CA ASN A 5 -18.55 -18.61 -10.04
C ASN A 5 -17.37 -17.66 -10.04
N THR A 6 -16.88 -17.34 -11.21
CA THR A 6 -15.86 -16.31 -11.42
C THR A 6 -16.43 -14.99 -10.97
N THR A 7 -16.01 -14.53 -9.80
CA THR A 7 -16.43 -13.24 -9.25
C THR A 7 -15.87 -12.14 -10.16
N LEU A 8 -16.77 -11.40 -10.80
CA LEU A 8 -16.39 -10.22 -11.58
C LEU A 8 -15.99 -9.11 -10.59
N PHE A 9 -14.79 -8.61 -10.69
CA PHE A 9 -14.36 -7.41 -9.97
C PHE A 9 -14.25 -6.25 -10.97
N LEU A 10 -15.00 -5.19 -10.74
CA LEU A 10 -15.11 -4.03 -11.65
C LEU A 10 -15.50 -4.45 -13.10
N GLY A 11 -16.36 -5.46 -13.27
CA GLY A 11 -16.78 -5.96 -14.58
C GLY A 11 -15.76 -6.84 -15.30
N HIS A 12 -14.59 -7.08 -14.71
CA HIS A 12 -13.53 -7.91 -15.28
C HIS A 12 -13.39 -9.25 -14.55
N LYS A 13 -13.12 -10.30 -15.31
CA LYS A 13 -12.88 -11.65 -14.79
C LYS A 13 -11.63 -11.64 -13.90
N TRP A 14 -11.74 -12.26 -12.70
CA TRP A 14 -10.59 -12.50 -11.86
C TRP A 14 -9.71 -13.59 -12.45
N GLU A 15 -8.41 -13.33 -12.53
CA GLU A 15 -7.40 -14.29 -12.91
C GLU A 15 -6.45 -14.56 -11.73
N ASN A 16 -5.93 -15.78 -11.64
CA ASN A 16 -4.97 -16.13 -10.61
C ASN A 16 -3.71 -15.26 -10.75
N ILE A 17 -3.18 -14.83 -9.60
CA ILE A 17 -2.00 -13.98 -9.56
C ILE A 17 -0.76 -14.85 -9.64
N SER A 18 0.15 -14.55 -10.58
CA SER A 18 1.47 -15.17 -10.64
C SER A 18 2.44 -14.51 -9.66
N VAL A 19 3.52 -15.21 -9.32
CA VAL A 19 4.60 -14.66 -8.49
C VAL A 19 5.21 -13.41 -9.13
N GLU A 20 5.43 -13.46 -10.44
CA GLU A 20 5.99 -12.33 -11.19
C GLU A 20 5.06 -11.11 -11.15
N GLU A 21 3.76 -11.33 -11.32
CA GLU A 21 2.77 -10.26 -11.22
C GLU A 21 2.71 -9.65 -9.82
N MET A 22 2.86 -10.47 -8.77
CA MET A 22 2.95 -9.99 -7.40
C MET A 22 4.21 -9.15 -7.16
N VAL A 23 5.35 -9.56 -7.71
CA VAL A 23 6.60 -8.77 -7.64
C VAL A 23 6.42 -7.42 -8.34
N ARG A 24 5.79 -7.39 -9.52
CA ARG A 24 5.46 -6.14 -10.22
C ARG A 24 4.54 -5.24 -9.39
N PHE A 25 3.52 -5.81 -8.77
CA PHE A 25 2.61 -5.10 -7.88
C PHE A 25 3.34 -4.44 -6.71
N PHE A 26 4.20 -5.17 -6.01
CA PHE A 26 5.02 -4.61 -4.92
C PHE A 26 6.02 -3.58 -5.42
N GLY A 27 6.62 -3.78 -6.59
CA GLY A 27 7.50 -2.80 -7.22
C GLY A 27 6.81 -1.47 -7.46
N ILE A 28 5.56 -1.49 -7.93
CA ILE A 28 4.72 -0.30 -8.10
C ILE A 28 4.46 0.37 -6.75
N LEU A 29 4.06 -0.39 -5.71
CA LEU A 29 3.81 0.16 -4.37
C LEU A 29 5.05 0.82 -3.76
N LEU A 30 6.21 0.19 -3.87
CA LEU A 30 7.48 0.75 -3.40
C LEU A 30 7.81 2.06 -4.12
N ARG A 31 7.70 2.09 -5.45
CA ARG A 31 7.98 3.30 -6.21
C ARG A 31 7.00 4.43 -5.88
N ILE A 32 5.71 4.13 -5.71
CA ILE A 32 4.72 5.10 -5.24
C ILE A 32 5.10 5.69 -3.88
N SER A 33 5.64 4.88 -2.96
CA SER A 33 6.05 5.35 -1.64
C SER A 33 7.29 6.24 -1.67
N LEU A 34 8.18 6.06 -2.65
CA LEU A 34 9.37 6.89 -2.85
C LEU A 34 9.06 8.21 -3.59
N GLU A 35 8.00 8.24 -4.38
CA GLU A 35 7.59 9.41 -5.17
C GLU A 35 6.15 9.85 -4.80
N PRO A 36 5.87 10.23 -3.54
CA PRO A 36 4.51 10.54 -3.13
C PRO A 36 3.98 11.78 -3.86
N ARG A 37 2.79 11.67 -4.45
CA ARG A 37 2.09 12.76 -5.12
C ARG A 37 1.08 13.41 -4.18
N LYS A 38 1.01 14.72 -4.21
CA LYS A 38 0.11 15.50 -3.35
C LYS A 38 -1.37 15.35 -3.75
N MET A 39 -1.64 15.17 -5.04
CA MET A 39 -2.99 15.05 -5.59
C MET A 39 -3.12 13.81 -6.49
N GLY A 40 -4.36 13.34 -6.67
CA GLY A 40 -4.69 12.29 -7.63
C GLY A 40 -4.59 10.85 -7.14
N GLY A 41 -4.21 10.63 -5.89
CA GLY A 41 -4.08 9.28 -5.34
C GLY A 41 -3.14 8.39 -6.17
N TYR A 42 -3.22 7.07 -5.98
CA TYR A 42 -2.38 6.13 -6.74
C TYR A 42 -2.78 6.04 -8.23
N GLU A 43 -4.01 6.40 -8.61
CA GLU A 43 -4.46 6.45 -10.00
C GLU A 43 -3.62 7.39 -10.86
N SER A 44 -3.11 8.47 -10.26
CA SER A 44 -2.27 9.45 -10.96
C SER A 44 -0.99 8.87 -11.54
N TYR A 45 -0.49 7.74 -11.00
CA TYR A 45 0.71 7.07 -11.52
C TYR A 45 0.43 6.25 -12.78
N PHE A 46 -0.85 5.98 -13.08
CA PHE A 46 -1.31 5.28 -14.29
C PHE A 46 -1.83 6.21 -15.37
N SER A 47 -1.99 7.50 -15.09
CA SER A 47 -2.49 8.47 -16.03
C SER A 47 -1.37 9.22 -16.74
N GLU A 48 -1.63 9.67 -17.96
CA GLU A 48 -0.68 10.41 -18.79
C GLU A 48 -0.74 11.95 -18.56
N ASN A 49 -1.24 12.38 -17.41
CA ASN A 49 -1.33 13.81 -17.08
C ASN A 49 0.06 14.45 -16.98
N ASN A 50 0.23 15.60 -17.63
CA ASN A 50 1.52 16.27 -17.77
C ASN A 50 1.98 17.06 -16.54
N THR A 51 1.15 17.19 -15.51
CA THR A 51 1.48 17.97 -14.32
C THR A 51 1.48 17.08 -13.09
N ILE A 52 2.64 16.97 -12.44
CA ILE A 52 2.81 16.26 -11.18
C ILE A 52 3.10 17.30 -10.09
N ILE A 53 2.30 17.32 -9.04
CA ILE A 53 2.56 18.07 -7.82
C ILE A 53 3.12 17.12 -6.79
N LEU A 54 4.40 17.25 -6.50
CA LEU A 54 5.06 16.47 -5.46
C LEU A 54 4.61 16.90 -4.07
N ALA A 55 4.74 16.01 -3.08
CA ALA A 55 4.42 16.31 -1.68
C ALA A 55 5.26 17.48 -1.11
N SER A 56 6.46 17.72 -1.67
CA SER A 56 7.33 18.85 -1.36
C SER A 56 6.79 20.21 -1.82
N GLY A 57 5.69 20.25 -2.58
CA GLY A 57 5.12 21.46 -3.14
C GLY A 57 5.75 21.95 -4.45
N TYR A 58 6.81 21.28 -4.93
CA TYR A 58 7.38 21.56 -6.25
C TYR A 58 6.52 20.93 -7.34
N SER A 59 6.10 21.71 -8.31
CA SER A 59 5.51 21.20 -9.55
C SER A 59 6.64 20.86 -10.51
N SER A 60 6.85 19.61 -10.83
CA SER A 60 7.74 19.22 -11.90
C SER A 60 6.91 18.80 -13.11
N ILE A 61 7.13 19.47 -14.25
CA ILE A 61 6.65 19.00 -15.54
C ILE A 61 7.65 17.95 -16.01
N LEU A 62 7.49 16.73 -15.54
CA LEU A 62 8.29 15.60 -16.01
C LEU A 62 7.64 15.08 -17.30
N ARG A 63 7.99 15.70 -18.43
CA ARG A 63 7.68 15.15 -19.75
C ARG A 63 8.30 13.75 -19.85
N GLY A 64 7.45 12.72 -19.99
CA GLY A 64 7.88 11.34 -20.26
C GLY A 64 7.78 10.35 -19.10
N TYR A 65 7.54 10.79 -17.85
CA TYR A 65 7.42 9.90 -16.70
C TYR A 65 6.01 9.75 -16.14
N ASN A 66 5.03 10.35 -16.76
CA ASN A 66 3.63 10.21 -16.38
C ASN A 66 3.08 8.89 -16.87
N GLY A 67 2.42 8.14 -15.98
CA GLY A 67 1.81 6.88 -16.35
C GLY A 67 2.77 5.67 -16.37
N TRP A 68 3.98 5.78 -15.80
CA TRP A 68 4.95 4.69 -15.77
C TRP A 68 4.38 3.37 -15.20
N ALA A 69 3.43 3.46 -14.27
CA ALA A 69 2.82 2.28 -13.68
C ALA A 69 1.96 1.50 -14.70
N LYS A 70 1.39 2.19 -15.70
CA LYS A 70 0.62 1.59 -16.80
C LYS A 70 1.48 0.66 -17.67
N GLU A 71 2.77 0.97 -17.84
CA GLU A 71 3.71 0.12 -18.58
C GLU A 71 4.01 -1.20 -17.88
N ILE A 72 3.90 -1.21 -16.54
CA ILE A 72 4.17 -2.39 -15.71
C ILE A 72 2.92 -3.25 -15.52
N MET A 73 1.77 -2.60 -15.26
CA MET A 73 0.50 -3.25 -14.96
C MET A 73 -0.67 -2.32 -15.30
N SER A 74 -1.79 -2.88 -15.78
CA SER A 74 -3.00 -2.07 -15.99
C SER A 74 -3.58 -1.59 -14.64
N LEU A 75 -4.18 -0.40 -14.61
CA LEU A 75 -4.83 0.15 -13.43
C LEU A 75 -5.93 -0.78 -12.87
N VAL A 76 -6.70 -1.41 -13.78
CA VAL A 76 -7.76 -2.35 -13.38
C VAL A 76 -7.16 -3.53 -12.63
N ARG A 77 -6.09 -4.11 -13.18
CA ARG A 77 -5.43 -5.24 -12.54
C ARG A 77 -4.78 -4.87 -11.20
N PHE A 78 -4.14 -3.72 -11.14
CA PHE A 78 -3.62 -3.19 -9.90
C PHE A 78 -4.71 -3.04 -8.82
N LYS A 79 -5.88 -2.49 -9.19
CA LYS A 79 -7.04 -2.38 -8.29
C LYS A 79 -7.56 -3.74 -7.85
N GLN A 80 -7.63 -4.72 -8.74
CA GLN A 80 -8.03 -6.08 -8.42
C GLN A 80 -7.10 -6.70 -7.37
N ILE A 81 -5.79 -6.68 -7.61
CA ILE A 81 -4.80 -7.25 -6.70
C ILE A 81 -4.85 -6.52 -5.35
N ARG A 82 -4.86 -5.18 -5.35
CA ARG A 82 -4.90 -4.38 -4.14
C ARG A 82 -6.13 -4.68 -3.27
N SER A 83 -7.30 -4.88 -3.87
CA SER A 83 -8.53 -5.17 -3.12
C SER A 83 -8.59 -6.61 -2.60
N ALA A 84 -7.96 -7.54 -3.31
CA ALA A 84 -7.90 -8.95 -2.91
C ALA A 84 -6.71 -9.25 -1.98
N PHE A 85 -5.72 -8.33 -1.94
CA PHE A 85 -4.53 -8.52 -1.13
C PHE A 85 -4.89 -8.52 0.36
N ARG A 86 -4.77 -9.68 0.97
CA ARG A 86 -4.91 -9.89 2.41
C ARG A 86 -3.71 -10.69 2.89
N PRO A 87 -2.83 -10.11 3.70
CA PRO A 87 -1.75 -10.86 4.32
C PRO A 87 -2.33 -11.75 5.44
N GLU A 88 -2.98 -12.85 5.06
CA GLU A 88 -3.47 -13.84 6.02
C GLU A 88 -2.35 -14.85 6.29
N PHE A 89 -1.86 -14.86 7.52
CA PHE A 89 -0.88 -15.83 7.99
C PHE A 89 -1.44 -16.66 9.14
N HIS A 90 -1.72 -17.87 8.85
CA HIS A 90 -1.86 -19.13 9.59
C HIS A 90 -2.46 -19.20 11.02
N ARG A 91 -2.72 -18.12 11.73
CA ARG A 91 -3.44 -18.19 13.00
C ARG A 91 -4.30 -16.95 13.21
N TYR A 92 -5.59 -17.17 13.13
CA TYR A 92 -6.58 -16.23 13.61
C TYR A 92 -6.53 -16.20 15.14
N ASP A 93 -6.09 -15.09 15.70
CA ASP A 93 -6.22 -14.82 17.13
C ASP A 93 -7.30 -13.75 17.30
N VAL A 94 -8.43 -14.16 17.87
CA VAL A 94 -9.60 -13.28 18.08
C VAL A 94 -9.24 -12.08 18.99
N ASN A 95 -8.27 -12.26 19.88
CA ASN A 95 -7.86 -11.26 20.86
C ASN A 95 -6.83 -10.26 20.27
N ASP A 96 -6.16 -10.62 19.19
CA ASP A 96 -5.18 -9.74 18.53
C ASP A 96 -5.81 -9.01 17.34
N LYS A 97 -6.21 -7.77 17.55
CA LYS A 97 -6.77 -6.91 16.50
C LYS A 97 -5.83 -6.69 15.31
N CYS A 98 -4.54 -6.92 15.48
CA CYS A 98 -3.50 -6.75 14.45
C CYS A 98 -3.00 -8.10 13.89
N TYR A 99 -3.68 -9.22 14.14
CA TYR A 99 -3.19 -10.56 13.76
C TYR A 99 -2.77 -10.65 12.28
N GLN A 100 -3.50 -10.03 11.37
CA GLN A 100 -3.19 -10.01 9.94
C GLN A 100 -1.85 -9.33 9.60
N LEU A 101 -1.41 -8.40 10.43
CA LEU A 101 -0.18 -7.65 10.23
C LEU A 101 1.01 -8.20 11.02
N ARG A 102 0.79 -9.12 11.98
CA ARG A 102 1.83 -9.59 12.89
C ARG A 102 3.02 -10.23 12.19
N TRP A 103 2.78 -11.04 11.19
CA TRP A 103 3.89 -11.61 10.41
C TRP A 103 4.71 -10.52 9.73
N PHE A 104 4.04 -9.59 9.06
CA PHE A 104 4.70 -8.48 8.37
C PHE A 104 5.53 -7.64 9.34
N ILE A 105 4.97 -7.30 10.51
CA ILE A 105 5.68 -6.56 11.56
C ILE A 105 6.90 -7.34 12.05
N ARG A 106 6.78 -8.65 12.25
CA ARG A 106 7.91 -9.50 12.65
C ARG A 106 9.02 -9.53 11.61
N GLN A 107 8.67 -9.69 10.33
CA GLN A 107 9.65 -9.68 9.24
C GLN A 107 10.32 -8.32 9.10
N PHE A 108 9.54 -7.25 9.19
CA PHE A 108 10.07 -5.90 9.16
C PHE A 108 11.06 -5.66 10.31
N ASN A 109 10.68 -6.00 11.53
CA ASN A 109 11.57 -5.86 12.68
C ASN A 109 12.83 -6.73 12.58
N TYR A 110 12.71 -7.93 12.04
CA TYR A 110 13.86 -8.80 11.79
C TYR A 110 14.84 -8.18 10.79
N MET A 111 14.33 -7.65 9.68
CA MET A 111 15.17 -6.99 8.68
C MET A 111 15.76 -5.67 9.19
N ALA A 112 14.96 -4.88 9.90
CA ALA A 112 15.43 -3.63 10.50
C ALA A 112 16.61 -3.85 11.43
N LYS A 113 16.57 -4.86 12.30
CA LYS A 113 17.69 -5.23 13.19
C LYS A 113 18.98 -5.60 12.44
N LYS A 114 18.87 -6.08 11.19
CA LYS A 114 20.06 -6.41 10.38
C LYS A 114 20.66 -5.19 9.68
N VAL A 115 19.85 -4.20 9.38
CA VAL A 115 20.23 -3.05 8.54
C VAL A 115 20.49 -1.80 9.36
N PHE A 116 19.73 -1.61 10.46
CA PHE A 116 19.85 -0.43 11.31
C PHE A 116 20.74 -0.70 12.53
N TYR A 117 21.77 0.11 12.68
CA TYR A 117 22.55 0.24 13.90
C TYR A 117 22.04 1.48 14.65
N LEU A 118 21.49 1.28 15.83
CA LEU A 118 21.12 2.37 16.73
C LEU A 118 22.38 2.88 17.43
N GLY A 119 22.68 4.17 17.26
CA GLY A 119 23.72 4.84 18.01
C GLY A 119 23.40 4.93 19.52
N PRO A 120 24.32 5.49 20.34
CA PRO A 120 24.14 5.60 21.78
C PRO A 120 22.97 6.51 22.19
N ASN A 121 22.52 7.39 21.31
CA ASN A 121 21.41 8.30 21.51
C ASN A 121 20.22 7.85 20.66
N ALA A 122 19.14 7.44 21.29
CA ALA A 122 17.89 7.09 20.63
C ALA A 122 16.73 7.93 21.21
N SER A 123 15.88 8.46 20.33
CA SER A 123 14.63 9.09 20.72
C SER A 123 13.47 8.16 20.38
N PHE A 124 12.56 8.01 21.35
CA PHE A 124 11.33 7.25 21.17
C PHE A 124 10.17 8.22 21.10
N ASP A 125 9.38 8.14 20.00
CA ASP A 125 8.16 8.93 19.86
C ASP A 125 7.05 8.08 19.22
N GLU A 126 5.80 8.46 19.45
CA GLU A 126 4.62 7.81 18.88
C GLU A 126 4.33 8.35 17.48
N GLY A 127 4.39 7.47 16.48
CA GLY A 127 3.96 7.77 15.10
C GLY A 127 2.46 7.50 14.90
N GLY A 128 1.72 8.50 14.38
CA GLY A 128 0.33 8.31 13.95
C GLY A 128 0.25 7.89 12.49
N ILE A 129 -0.58 6.88 12.20
CA ILE A 129 -0.95 6.50 10.83
C ILE A 129 -2.42 6.83 10.63
N ALA A 130 -2.72 7.71 9.65
CA ALA A 130 -4.10 8.05 9.32
C ALA A 130 -4.88 6.82 8.86
N MET A 131 -5.97 6.49 9.58
CA MET A 131 -6.82 5.35 9.28
C MET A 131 -8.22 5.79 8.89
N ARG A 132 -8.51 5.79 7.59
CA ARG A 132 -9.80 6.22 7.04
C ARG A 132 -10.88 5.13 7.07
N SER A 133 -10.47 3.86 7.11
CA SER A 133 -11.43 2.75 7.13
C SER A 133 -12.21 2.69 8.44
N ARG A 134 -13.53 2.78 8.37
CA ARG A 134 -14.41 2.61 9.55
C ARG A 134 -14.45 1.17 10.06
N LEU A 135 -14.05 0.21 9.23
CA LEU A 135 -14.02 -1.22 9.58
C LEU A 135 -12.71 -1.65 10.24
N CYS A 136 -11.74 -0.74 10.39
CA CYS A 136 -10.46 -1.08 11.01
C CYS A 136 -10.62 -1.18 12.54
N PRO A 137 -10.37 -2.34 13.16
CA PRO A 137 -10.59 -2.57 14.58
C PRO A 137 -9.61 -1.81 15.48
N VAL A 138 -8.49 -1.33 14.92
CA VAL A 138 -7.46 -0.56 15.64
C VAL A 138 -7.58 0.94 15.42
N ARG A 139 -8.59 1.38 14.68
CA ARG A 139 -8.82 2.80 14.45
C ARG A 139 -9.17 3.51 15.75
N GLN A 140 -8.47 4.59 16.05
CA GLN A 140 -8.72 5.43 17.22
C GLN A 140 -8.89 6.88 16.78
N TYR A 141 -9.79 7.59 17.47
CA TYR A 141 -9.94 9.02 17.29
C TYR A 141 -9.00 9.75 18.25
N ASN A 142 -8.18 10.65 17.73
CA ASN A 142 -7.35 11.52 18.54
C ASN A 142 -7.55 12.98 18.11
N LYS A 143 -8.19 13.76 18.99
CA LYS A 143 -8.53 15.17 18.72
C LYS A 143 -7.30 16.08 18.61
N ASP A 144 -6.20 15.70 19.25
CA ASP A 144 -5.00 16.52 19.41
C ASP A 144 -3.97 16.29 18.28
N LYS A 145 -4.20 15.29 17.42
CA LYS A 145 -3.34 15.02 16.26
C LYS A 145 -3.92 15.63 14.98
N PRO A 146 -3.08 16.08 14.03
CA PRO A 146 -3.53 16.57 12.72
C PRO A 146 -4.40 15.55 11.99
N GLU A 147 -4.03 14.28 12.10
CA GLU A 147 -4.76 13.13 11.57
C GLU A 147 -5.59 12.53 12.69
N LYS A 148 -6.88 12.91 12.69
CA LYS A 148 -7.80 12.58 13.79
C LYS A 148 -8.24 11.10 13.80
N TYR A 149 -7.99 10.34 12.72
CA TYR A 149 -8.34 8.91 12.61
C TYR A 149 -7.24 8.12 11.93
#